data_5c4ef4772bbe2b81a462ddcc9e23387d
#
_entry.id   5c4ef4772bbe2b81a462ddcc9e23387d
#
_cell.length_a   1.000
_cell.length_b   1.000
_cell.length_c   1.000
_cell.angle_alpha   90.00
_cell.angle_beta   90.00
_cell.angle_gamma   90.00
#
_symmetry.space_group_name_H-M   'P 1'
#
loop_
_entity.id
_entity.type
_entity.pdbx_description
1 polymer ?
#
loop_
_entity_poly.entity_id
_entity_poly.type
_entity_poly.pdbx_seq_one_letter_code
_entity_poly.pdbx_strand_id
1 'polypeptide(L)'
;MNNNNALPLAADAKVSTFSSSSVNLVYGGTGSGNIDASTADTLRTALEKVGVTVNPTLWDFYTVGAGKDYARSKSGMVATSSEVTAEVPWDVYTDEVKDSVAQYGDAAIVTLSRVGGEGADLSYGEVNYLALDENEKAMLQNVAEMKKNGTVKKTIVLINSANALQVDFLKNNEYDIDAALWIGDVGISGINAVAEILTGKVNPSGSLVDTYCYDNFSAPAMWNFTPTTYEGYIEGGDVPAKAKSYMIYQEGIYVGYKYYETRYEDFVTGNGNAGDYAYGDIVAYPFGYGMSYTDFDISDMNVNYNAADDTYTVTVKVTNTGDMAGKKTVQVYVQSPYTDYDKQNGVEKSAVSLV
;
A
#
# COMPACT_ATOMS: atom_id res chain seq x y z
N MET A 1 -7.42 1.46 -6.70
CA MET A 1 -8.04 2.61 -7.41
C MET A 1 -8.06 2.31 -8.91
N ASN A 2 -9.12 2.62 -9.60
CA ASN A 2 -9.22 2.49 -11.08
C ASN A 2 -10.22 3.54 -11.59
N ASN A 3 -9.72 4.71 -11.95
CA ASN A 3 -10.54 5.81 -12.44
C ASN A 3 -10.67 5.73 -13.96
N ASN A 4 -11.81 6.15 -14.49
CA ASN A 4 -12.06 6.24 -15.92
C ASN A 4 -11.77 4.94 -16.70
N ASN A 5 -11.91 3.78 -16.07
CA ASN A 5 -11.58 2.48 -16.67
C ASN A 5 -10.15 2.44 -17.24
N ALA A 6 -9.18 2.97 -16.48
CA ALA A 6 -7.78 2.94 -16.89
C ALA A 6 -7.25 1.52 -17.04
N LEU A 7 -7.72 0.60 -16.19
CA LEU A 7 -7.48 -0.82 -16.26
C LEU A 7 -8.79 -1.57 -16.63
N PRO A 8 -8.68 -2.70 -17.35
CA PRO A 8 -7.45 -3.32 -17.85
C PRO A 8 -6.82 -2.58 -19.03
N LEU A 9 -5.52 -2.81 -19.23
CA LEU A 9 -4.80 -2.39 -20.43
C LEU A 9 -5.20 -3.25 -21.64
N ALA A 10 -5.04 -2.71 -22.84
CA ALA A 10 -5.11 -3.52 -24.06
C ALA A 10 -4.00 -4.59 -24.07
N ALA A 11 -4.28 -5.75 -24.65
CA ALA A 11 -3.35 -6.88 -24.63
C ALA A 11 -2.05 -6.61 -25.41
N ASP A 12 -2.05 -5.65 -26.33
CA ASP A 12 -0.93 -5.22 -27.15
C ASP A 12 -0.38 -3.83 -26.76
N ALA A 13 -0.73 -3.37 -25.56
CA ALA A 13 -0.32 -2.05 -25.09
C ALA A 13 1.20 -1.89 -25.08
N LYS A 14 1.65 -0.67 -25.39
CA LYS A 14 3.05 -0.27 -25.30
C LYS A 14 3.20 0.66 -24.11
N VAL A 15 4.01 0.25 -23.15
CA VAL A 15 4.10 0.93 -21.85
C VAL A 15 5.52 1.36 -21.50
N SER A 16 5.63 2.44 -20.76
CA SER A 16 6.87 2.90 -20.14
C SER A 16 6.84 2.62 -18.64
N THR A 17 7.81 1.86 -18.13
CA THR A 17 7.93 1.53 -16.70
C THR A 17 8.88 2.48 -16.01
N PHE A 18 8.35 3.33 -15.16
CA PHE A 18 9.10 4.36 -14.44
C PHE A 18 9.47 3.89 -13.03
N SER A 19 10.46 4.52 -12.47
CA SER A 19 11.11 4.28 -11.19
C SER A 19 12.20 3.21 -11.24
N SER A 20 13.29 3.46 -10.50
CA SER A 20 14.33 2.44 -10.25
C SER A 20 13.75 1.17 -9.62
N SER A 21 12.64 1.29 -8.89
CA SER A 21 11.90 0.16 -8.33
C SER A 21 11.25 -0.74 -9.37
N SER A 22 10.96 -0.25 -10.58
CA SER A 22 10.37 -1.09 -11.65
C SER A 22 11.32 -2.18 -12.14
N VAL A 23 12.63 -1.95 -12.04
CA VAL A 23 13.68 -2.92 -12.38
C VAL A 23 14.28 -3.61 -11.16
N ASN A 24 13.93 -3.15 -9.95
CA ASN A 24 14.43 -3.64 -8.68
C ASN A 24 13.29 -3.85 -7.67
N LEU A 25 12.36 -4.75 -8.04
CA LEU A 25 11.18 -5.07 -7.23
C LEU A 25 11.58 -5.64 -5.85
N VAL A 26 10.73 -5.40 -4.88
CA VAL A 26 10.74 -6.14 -3.61
C VAL A 26 9.99 -7.46 -3.82
N TYR A 27 10.74 -8.54 -3.86
CA TYR A 27 10.20 -9.88 -4.01
C TYR A 27 9.88 -10.53 -2.67
N GLY A 28 10.59 -10.15 -1.61
CA GLY A 28 10.40 -10.60 -0.24
C GLY A 28 11.06 -9.62 0.73
N GLY A 29 10.75 -9.77 2.01
CA GLY A 29 11.30 -8.94 3.08
C GLY A 29 12.76 -9.24 3.39
N THR A 30 13.21 -8.74 4.55
CA THR A 30 14.54 -9.02 5.12
C THR A 30 14.45 -10.14 6.17
N GLY A 31 15.59 -10.59 6.70
CA GLY A 31 15.64 -11.64 7.72
C GLY A 31 15.03 -12.95 7.25
N SER A 32 14.12 -13.51 8.03
CA SER A 32 13.43 -14.77 7.71
C SER A 32 12.51 -14.67 6.48
N GLY A 33 12.10 -13.48 6.10
CA GLY A 33 11.30 -13.22 4.90
C GLY A 33 12.12 -13.03 3.62
N ASN A 34 13.45 -13.08 3.72
CA ASN A 34 14.32 -12.92 2.54
C ASN A 34 14.22 -14.14 1.62
N ILE A 35 14.15 -13.86 0.32
CA ILE A 35 14.07 -14.90 -0.72
C ILE A 35 15.16 -14.71 -1.77
N ASP A 36 15.58 -15.81 -2.39
CA ASP A 36 16.41 -15.75 -3.60
C ASP A 36 15.50 -15.51 -4.82
N ALA A 37 15.52 -14.29 -5.33
CA ALA A 37 14.74 -13.88 -6.48
C ALA A 37 15.50 -14.04 -7.82
N SER A 38 16.65 -14.73 -7.85
CA SER A 38 17.49 -14.86 -9.05
C SER A 38 16.77 -15.55 -10.22
N THR A 39 15.75 -16.35 -9.93
CA THR A 39 14.93 -17.05 -10.93
C THR A 39 13.55 -16.40 -11.14
N ALA A 40 13.25 -15.32 -10.43
CA ALA A 40 11.97 -14.62 -10.56
C ALA A 40 11.90 -13.88 -11.92
N ASP A 41 10.69 -13.77 -12.42
CA ASP A 41 10.43 -12.87 -13.53
C ASP A 41 10.57 -11.40 -13.07
N THR A 42 11.02 -10.56 -13.98
CA THR A 42 10.99 -9.10 -13.81
C THR A 42 9.63 -8.56 -14.20
N LEU A 43 9.32 -7.30 -13.84
CA LEU A 43 8.11 -6.63 -14.33
C LEU A 43 8.05 -6.65 -15.87
N ARG A 44 9.17 -6.41 -16.54
CA ARG A 44 9.25 -6.45 -18.00
C ARG A 44 8.90 -7.82 -18.55
N THR A 45 9.57 -8.89 -18.09
CA THR A 45 9.32 -10.24 -18.62
C THR A 45 7.90 -10.71 -18.34
N ALA A 46 7.32 -10.34 -17.19
CA ALA A 46 5.93 -10.65 -16.85
C ALA A 46 4.94 -9.94 -17.77
N LEU A 47 5.16 -8.66 -18.08
CA LEU A 47 4.33 -7.88 -19.01
C LEU A 47 4.46 -8.42 -20.45
N GLU A 48 5.66 -8.76 -20.91
CA GLU A 48 5.91 -9.33 -22.24
C GLU A 48 5.21 -10.70 -22.42
N LYS A 49 5.14 -11.54 -21.38
CA LYS A 49 4.42 -12.82 -21.38
C LYS A 49 2.90 -12.67 -21.62
N VAL A 50 2.33 -11.53 -21.25
CA VAL A 50 0.91 -11.25 -21.46
C VAL A 50 0.63 -10.45 -22.74
N GLY A 51 1.67 -10.10 -23.51
CA GLY A 51 1.58 -9.44 -24.82
C GLY A 51 1.87 -7.93 -24.79
N VAL A 52 2.13 -7.34 -23.63
CA VAL A 52 2.47 -5.92 -23.48
C VAL A 52 3.92 -5.68 -23.88
N THR A 53 4.17 -4.61 -24.61
CA THR A 53 5.54 -4.21 -25.01
C THR A 53 6.06 -3.15 -24.06
N VAL A 54 7.20 -3.40 -23.42
CA VAL A 54 7.84 -2.46 -22.49
C VAL A 54 8.89 -1.63 -23.21
N ASN A 55 8.95 -0.33 -22.93
CA ASN A 55 9.94 0.61 -23.44
C ASN A 55 11.37 0.14 -23.13
N PRO A 56 12.14 -0.32 -24.12
CA PRO A 56 13.47 -0.86 -23.88
C PRO A 56 14.47 0.23 -23.48
N THR A 57 14.35 1.44 -24.04
CA THR A 57 15.27 2.55 -23.76
C THR A 57 15.17 3.00 -22.30
N LEU A 58 13.94 3.15 -21.78
CA LEU A 58 13.72 3.50 -20.38
C LEU A 58 14.12 2.33 -19.45
N TRP A 59 13.87 1.09 -19.84
CA TRP A 59 14.31 -0.09 -19.08
C TRP A 59 15.83 -0.15 -18.97
N ASP A 60 16.53 0.04 -20.10
CA ASP A 60 17.99 0.02 -20.16
C ASP A 60 18.62 1.18 -19.40
N PHE A 61 17.94 2.35 -19.37
CA PHE A 61 18.35 3.47 -18.52
C PHE A 61 18.51 3.08 -17.05
N TYR A 62 17.56 2.32 -16.49
CA TYR A 62 17.59 1.88 -15.11
C TYR A 62 18.49 0.64 -14.86
N THR A 63 18.72 -0.21 -15.87
CA THR A 63 19.44 -1.47 -15.67
C THR A 63 20.92 -1.39 -16.00
N VAL A 64 21.29 -0.66 -17.04
CA VAL A 64 22.66 -0.54 -17.55
C VAL A 64 23.09 0.91 -17.79
N GLY A 65 22.14 1.86 -17.90
CA GLY A 65 22.38 3.26 -18.14
C GLY A 65 22.66 4.06 -16.87
N ALA A 66 22.48 5.38 -16.96
CA ALA A 66 22.80 6.33 -15.88
C ALA A 66 21.93 6.13 -14.62
N GLY A 67 20.71 5.59 -14.76
CA GLY A 67 19.81 5.35 -13.63
C GLY A 67 20.21 4.15 -12.76
N LYS A 68 21.08 3.26 -13.22
CA LYS A 68 21.46 2.02 -12.49
C LYS A 68 22.11 2.27 -11.13
N ASP A 69 22.86 3.37 -11.02
CA ASP A 69 23.63 3.69 -9.82
C ASP A 69 22.75 4.22 -8.67
N TYR A 70 21.49 4.51 -8.96
CA TYR A 70 20.47 4.91 -8.00
C TYR A 70 19.63 3.73 -7.49
N ALA A 71 19.87 2.52 -8.00
CA ALA A 71 19.14 1.35 -7.54
C ALA A 71 19.33 1.16 -6.03
N ARG A 72 18.24 0.87 -5.33
CA ARG A 72 18.27 0.51 -3.91
C ARG A 72 19.29 -0.60 -3.70
N SER A 73 20.18 -0.43 -2.71
CA SER A 73 21.12 -1.49 -2.33
C SER A 73 20.29 -2.70 -1.85
N LYS A 74 20.67 -3.90 -2.29
CA LYS A 74 20.05 -5.12 -1.74
C LYS A 74 20.37 -5.14 -0.25
N SER A 75 19.33 -5.13 0.58
CA SER A 75 19.49 -5.32 2.01
C SER A 75 20.11 -6.70 2.26
N GLY A 76 20.96 -6.77 3.27
CA GLY A 76 21.44 -8.04 3.80
C GLY A 76 20.31 -8.79 4.52
N MET A 77 20.68 -9.78 5.35
CA MET A 77 19.71 -10.51 6.18
C MET A 77 18.98 -9.64 7.22
N VAL A 78 19.41 -8.41 7.43
CA VAL A 78 18.84 -7.49 8.43
C VAL A 78 18.58 -6.16 7.75
N ALA A 79 17.35 -5.64 7.86
CA ALA A 79 17.03 -4.29 7.41
C ALA A 79 17.89 -3.29 8.18
N THR A 80 18.42 -2.31 7.49
CA THR A 80 19.10 -1.19 8.12
C THR A 80 18.22 0.04 8.02
N SER A 81 18.21 0.86 9.06
CA SER A 81 17.47 2.13 9.11
C SER A 81 17.90 3.14 8.02
N SER A 82 18.89 2.79 7.20
CA SER A 82 19.43 3.58 6.10
C SER A 82 18.90 3.15 4.72
N GLU A 83 17.95 2.21 4.65
CA GLU A 83 17.30 1.90 3.38
C GLU A 83 16.44 3.08 2.93
N VAL A 84 16.88 3.69 1.85
CA VAL A 84 16.22 4.83 1.21
C VAL A 84 15.51 4.36 -0.05
N THR A 85 14.58 5.16 -0.54
CA THR A 85 13.83 4.86 -1.77
C THR A 85 14.73 4.75 -3.00
N ALA A 86 15.82 5.50 -3.02
CA ALA A 86 16.84 5.50 -4.09
C ALA A 86 16.27 5.79 -5.49
N GLU A 87 15.30 6.71 -5.60
CA GLU A 87 14.75 7.11 -6.89
C GLU A 87 15.73 8.04 -7.64
N VAL A 88 15.74 7.94 -8.97
CA VAL A 88 16.62 8.70 -9.86
C VAL A 88 16.15 10.16 -9.96
N PRO A 89 17.02 11.15 -9.68
CA PRO A 89 16.70 12.54 -9.92
C PRO A 89 16.31 12.79 -11.38
N TRP A 90 15.29 13.62 -11.63
CA TRP A 90 14.76 13.81 -12.97
C TRP A 90 15.74 14.45 -13.98
N ASP A 91 16.72 15.17 -13.51
CA ASP A 91 17.77 15.78 -14.34
C ASP A 91 18.81 14.76 -14.87
N VAL A 92 18.83 13.55 -14.33
CA VAL A 92 19.65 12.43 -14.82
C VAL A 92 19.04 11.78 -16.07
N TYR A 93 17.71 11.92 -16.27
CA TYR A 93 17.04 11.38 -17.44
C TYR A 93 17.46 12.15 -18.70
N THR A 94 18.07 11.47 -19.66
CA THR A 94 18.49 12.07 -20.92
C THR A 94 17.30 12.38 -21.82
N ASP A 95 17.48 13.26 -22.82
CA ASP A 95 16.45 13.56 -23.81
C ASP A 95 16.05 12.32 -24.59
N GLU A 96 17.00 11.45 -24.96
CA GLU A 96 16.71 10.18 -25.61
C GLU A 96 15.75 9.29 -24.81
N VAL A 97 15.96 9.21 -23.48
CA VAL A 97 15.09 8.46 -22.58
C VAL A 97 13.70 9.08 -22.50
N LYS A 98 13.62 10.39 -22.35
CA LYS A 98 12.34 11.12 -22.30
C LYS A 98 11.57 11.02 -23.63
N ASP A 99 12.24 11.18 -24.76
CA ASP A 99 11.63 11.11 -26.10
C ASP A 99 11.14 9.68 -26.43
N SER A 100 11.82 8.65 -25.91
CA SER A 100 11.41 7.27 -26.12
C SER A 100 10.01 6.94 -25.60
N VAL A 101 9.54 7.67 -24.58
CA VAL A 101 8.23 7.46 -23.95
C VAL A 101 7.08 7.63 -24.94
N ALA A 102 7.19 8.52 -25.91
CA ALA A 102 6.15 8.76 -26.89
C ALA A 102 5.78 7.53 -27.74
N GLN A 103 6.71 6.59 -27.94
CA GLN A 103 6.47 5.35 -28.67
C GLN A 103 5.84 4.26 -27.79
N TYR A 104 5.87 4.44 -26.45
CA TYR A 104 5.40 3.50 -25.46
C TYR A 104 4.47 4.18 -24.44
N GLY A 105 3.65 5.11 -24.92
CA GLY A 105 2.84 6.01 -24.12
C GLY A 105 1.41 5.53 -23.86
N ASP A 106 1.04 4.27 -24.16
CA ASP A 106 -0.30 3.78 -23.84
C ASP A 106 -0.54 3.81 -22.33
N ALA A 107 0.50 3.57 -21.53
CA ALA A 107 0.52 3.84 -20.09
C ALA A 107 1.95 4.09 -19.58
N ALA A 108 2.06 4.96 -18.57
CA ALA A 108 3.17 4.99 -17.64
C ALA A 108 2.82 4.08 -16.45
N ILE A 109 3.64 3.09 -16.18
CA ILE A 109 3.54 2.22 -15.01
C ILE A 109 4.64 2.63 -14.04
N VAL A 110 4.28 3.22 -12.92
CA VAL A 110 5.21 3.70 -11.88
C VAL A 110 5.21 2.72 -10.73
N THR A 111 6.37 2.18 -10.38
CA THR A 111 6.50 1.27 -9.24
C THR A 111 7.11 2.00 -8.05
N LEU A 112 6.42 1.99 -6.92
CA LEU A 112 6.89 2.57 -5.66
C LEU A 112 7.13 1.44 -4.66
N SER A 113 8.36 1.27 -4.22
CA SER A 113 8.73 0.17 -3.34
C SER A 113 9.23 0.65 -1.99
N ARG A 114 8.88 -0.10 -0.95
CA ARG A 114 9.47 0.03 0.38
C ARG A 114 9.86 -1.35 0.89
N VAL A 115 11.05 -1.42 1.49
CA VAL A 115 11.52 -2.64 2.14
C VAL A 115 11.38 -2.45 3.64
N GLY A 116 10.62 -3.31 4.27
CA GLY A 116 10.57 -3.46 5.70
C GLY A 116 10.89 -4.90 6.07
N GLY A 117 11.29 -5.13 7.29
CA GLY A 117 11.53 -6.48 7.71
C GLY A 117 12.21 -6.59 9.06
N GLU A 118 12.70 -7.78 9.35
CA GLU A 118 13.27 -8.15 10.62
C GLU A 118 14.52 -7.33 10.94
N GLY A 119 14.62 -6.85 12.18
CA GLY A 119 15.85 -6.33 12.79
C GLY A 119 15.97 -4.81 12.87
N ALA A 120 15.16 -4.02 12.18
CA ALA A 120 15.17 -2.57 12.29
C ALA A 120 13.80 -1.95 12.03
N ASP A 121 13.50 -0.86 12.72
CA ASP A 121 12.35 -0.02 12.44
C ASP A 121 12.59 0.84 11.20
N LEU A 122 11.51 1.15 10.49
CA LEU A 122 11.53 2.12 9.39
C LEU A 122 11.76 3.52 9.93
N SER A 123 12.52 4.33 9.20
CA SER A 123 12.76 5.72 9.60
C SER A 123 11.50 6.57 9.41
N TYR A 124 11.26 7.44 10.40
CA TYR A 124 10.19 8.44 10.39
C TYR A 124 10.69 9.73 11.07
N GLY A 125 9.96 10.82 10.94
CA GLY A 125 10.37 12.14 11.42
C GLY A 125 10.81 13.03 10.27
N GLU A 126 12.03 13.56 10.26
CA GLU A 126 12.55 14.40 9.16
C GLU A 126 12.56 13.65 7.82
N VAL A 127 12.80 12.33 7.85
CA VAL A 127 12.67 11.43 6.71
C VAL A 127 11.60 10.41 7.03
N ASN A 128 10.43 10.53 6.41
CA ASN A 128 9.37 9.54 6.51
C ASN A 128 9.52 8.53 5.37
N TYR A 129 10.07 7.37 5.68
CA TYR A 129 10.29 6.30 4.70
C TYR A 129 8.99 5.78 4.07
N LEU A 130 7.85 5.91 4.74
CA LEU A 130 6.54 5.50 4.22
C LEU A 130 5.84 6.59 3.39
N ALA A 131 6.40 7.77 3.26
CA ALA A 131 5.93 8.81 2.33
C ALA A 131 6.79 8.84 1.05
N LEU A 132 6.34 9.57 0.04
CA LEU A 132 7.15 9.80 -1.16
C LEU A 132 8.33 10.72 -0.85
N ASP A 133 9.50 10.39 -1.38
CA ASP A 133 10.64 11.29 -1.38
C ASP A 133 10.55 12.33 -2.51
N GLU A 134 11.47 13.30 -2.51
CA GLU A 134 11.44 14.40 -3.47
C GLU A 134 11.69 13.94 -4.93
N ASN A 135 12.49 12.89 -5.14
CA ASN A 135 12.74 12.35 -6.47
C ASN A 135 11.54 11.57 -7.00
N GLU A 136 10.86 10.79 -6.14
CA GLU A 136 9.60 10.12 -6.48
C GLU A 136 8.51 11.15 -6.84
N LYS A 137 8.39 12.23 -6.07
CA LYS A 137 7.46 13.34 -6.36
C LYS A 137 7.79 13.99 -7.69
N ALA A 138 9.06 14.33 -7.93
CA ALA A 138 9.51 14.93 -9.18
C ALA A 138 9.24 14.02 -10.38
N MET A 139 9.48 12.73 -10.27
CA MET A 139 9.16 11.75 -11.32
C MET A 139 7.66 11.75 -11.62
N LEU A 140 6.79 11.65 -10.60
CA LEU A 140 5.34 11.64 -10.79
C LEU A 140 4.83 12.94 -11.42
N GLN A 141 5.36 14.12 -11.02
CA GLN A 141 5.02 15.41 -11.63
C GLN A 141 5.37 15.45 -13.13
N ASN A 142 6.55 14.94 -13.48
CA ASN A 142 6.96 14.89 -14.88
C ASN A 142 6.16 13.88 -15.70
N VAL A 143 5.78 12.74 -15.13
CA VAL A 143 4.86 11.79 -15.77
C VAL A 143 3.48 12.44 -15.98
N ALA A 144 2.98 13.21 -15.02
CA ALA A 144 1.74 13.97 -15.16
C ALA A 144 1.82 15.03 -16.28
N GLU A 145 2.93 15.74 -16.41
CA GLU A 145 3.14 16.67 -17.55
C GLU A 145 3.22 15.91 -18.89
N MET A 146 3.84 14.73 -18.95
CA MET A 146 3.80 13.87 -20.13
C MET A 146 2.38 13.43 -20.50
N LYS A 147 1.55 13.16 -19.49
CA LYS A 147 0.13 12.83 -19.71
C LYS A 147 -0.65 14.04 -20.22
N LYS A 148 -0.46 15.20 -19.63
CA LYS A 148 -1.12 16.44 -20.01
C LYS A 148 -0.79 16.89 -21.44
N ASN A 149 0.44 16.64 -21.90
CA ASN A 149 0.85 16.94 -23.28
C ASN A 149 0.54 15.82 -24.30
N GLY A 150 -0.05 14.71 -23.84
CA GLY A 150 -0.47 13.58 -24.68
C GLY A 150 0.62 12.56 -25.01
N THR A 151 1.81 12.67 -24.44
CA THR A 151 2.90 11.67 -24.58
C THR A 151 2.51 10.36 -23.91
N VAL A 152 1.82 10.42 -22.77
CA VAL A 152 1.30 9.29 -21.99
C VAL A 152 -0.21 9.41 -21.93
N LYS A 153 -0.93 8.28 -22.06
CA LYS A 153 -2.42 8.26 -22.02
C LYS A 153 -2.96 7.97 -20.63
N LYS A 154 -2.25 7.17 -19.84
CA LYS A 154 -2.67 6.70 -18.52
C LYS A 154 -1.49 6.60 -17.57
N THR A 155 -1.70 6.93 -16.31
CA THR A 155 -0.72 6.73 -15.23
C THR A 155 -1.22 5.68 -14.26
N ILE A 156 -0.46 4.60 -14.10
CA ILE A 156 -0.78 3.46 -13.24
C ILE A 156 0.34 3.32 -12.20
N VAL A 157 -0.02 3.24 -10.92
CA VAL A 157 0.94 3.04 -9.83
C VAL A 157 0.86 1.62 -9.29
N LEU A 158 2.01 0.98 -9.15
CA LEU A 158 2.18 -0.29 -8.44
C LEU A 158 2.83 -0.01 -7.08
N ILE A 159 2.13 -0.33 -6.00
CA ILE A 159 2.64 -0.20 -4.62
C ILE A 159 3.24 -1.54 -4.23
N ASN A 160 4.57 -1.63 -4.33
CA ASN A 160 5.37 -2.81 -4.04
C ASN A 160 5.97 -2.69 -2.64
N SER A 161 5.13 -2.83 -1.64
CA SER A 161 5.48 -2.70 -0.23
C SER A 161 4.56 -3.55 0.62
N ALA A 162 5.11 -4.32 1.54
CA ALA A 162 4.35 -4.99 2.60
C ALA A 162 3.88 -3.98 3.67
N ASN A 163 4.58 -2.86 3.82
CA ASN A 163 4.23 -1.80 4.76
C ASN A 163 3.14 -0.88 4.15
N ALA A 164 2.30 -0.33 5.02
CA ALA A 164 1.27 0.63 4.62
C ALA A 164 1.90 1.97 4.21
N LEU A 165 2.15 2.13 2.91
CA LEU A 165 2.65 3.37 2.33
C LEU A 165 1.62 4.50 2.54
N GLN A 166 2.07 5.69 2.88
CA GLN A 166 1.23 6.88 2.90
C GLN A 166 0.76 7.19 1.48
N VAL A 167 -0.53 7.36 1.27
CA VAL A 167 -1.13 7.38 -0.08
C VAL A 167 -1.85 8.69 -0.44
N ASP A 168 -1.48 9.79 0.21
CA ASP A 168 -1.95 11.13 -0.13
C ASP A 168 -1.76 11.47 -1.62
N PHE A 169 -0.66 11.04 -2.20
CA PHE A 169 -0.31 11.25 -3.61
C PHE A 169 -1.33 10.63 -4.60
N LEU A 170 -2.03 9.57 -4.24
CA LEU A 170 -3.06 8.94 -5.10
C LEU A 170 -4.31 9.82 -5.30
N LYS A 171 -4.53 10.78 -4.42
CA LYS A 171 -5.64 11.74 -4.47
C LYS A 171 -5.19 13.14 -4.86
N ASN A 172 -3.88 13.35 -4.99
CA ASN A 172 -3.33 14.62 -5.42
C ASN A 172 -3.49 14.79 -6.93
N ASN A 173 -4.28 15.80 -7.32
CA ASN A 173 -4.56 16.10 -8.73
C ASN A 173 -3.31 16.50 -9.53
N GLU A 174 -2.22 16.89 -8.87
CA GLU A 174 -0.97 17.25 -9.54
C GLU A 174 -0.31 16.04 -10.22
N TYR A 175 -0.51 14.83 -9.70
CA TYR A 175 0.08 13.63 -10.27
C TYR A 175 -0.82 12.93 -11.30
N ASP A 176 -2.10 13.29 -11.37
CA ASP A 176 -3.09 12.79 -12.33
C ASP A 176 -3.04 11.25 -12.53
N ILE A 177 -3.04 10.53 -11.41
CA ILE A 177 -2.95 9.06 -11.38
C ILE A 177 -4.33 8.44 -11.68
N ASP A 178 -4.39 7.57 -12.69
CA ASP A 178 -5.64 6.93 -13.12
C ASP A 178 -5.94 5.64 -12.35
N ALA A 179 -4.90 4.84 -12.06
CA ALA A 179 -5.08 3.57 -11.34
C ALA A 179 -3.92 3.31 -10.39
N ALA A 180 -4.23 2.59 -9.32
CA ALA A 180 -3.22 2.08 -8.40
C ALA A 180 -3.57 0.66 -7.96
N LEU A 181 -2.53 -0.19 -7.88
CA LEU A 181 -2.63 -1.56 -7.45
C LEU A 181 -1.60 -1.80 -6.34
N TRP A 182 -2.07 -2.21 -5.16
CA TRP A 182 -1.18 -2.72 -4.12
C TRP A 182 -0.80 -4.16 -4.48
N ILE A 183 0.50 -4.42 -4.59
CA ILE A 183 1.05 -5.72 -4.99
C ILE A 183 1.86 -6.40 -3.88
N GLY A 184 2.10 -5.71 -2.76
CA GLY A 184 2.90 -6.22 -1.65
C GLY A 184 4.29 -6.67 -2.09
N ASP A 185 4.86 -7.65 -1.40
CA ASP A 185 6.06 -8.35 -1.80
C ASP A 185 5.64 -9.52 -2.72
N VAL A 186 6.08 -9.49 -3.97
CA VAL A 186 5.48 -10.32 -5.03
C VAL A 186 5.91 -11.79 -5.00
N GLY A 187 6.88 -12.16 -4.17
CA GLY A 187 7.44 -13.51 -4.21
C GLY A 187 8.08 -13.86 -5.56
N ILE A 188 8.43 -15.11 -5.77
CA ILE A 188 9.12 -15.56 -7.00
C ILE A 188 8.22 -15.48 -8.24
N SER A 189 6.91 -15.70 -8.09
CA SER A 189 5.99 -15.84 -9.23
C SER A 189 4.86 -14.82 -9.30
N GLY A 190 4.62 -14.05 -8.22
CA GLY A 190 3.46 -13.15 -8.12
C GLY A 190 3.46 -12.00 -9.13
N ILE A 191 4.63 -11.59 -9.63
CA ILE A 191 4.69 -10.53 -10.64
C ILE A 191 3.99 -10.94 -11.96
N ASN A 192 3.92 -12.23 -12.26
CA ASN A 192 3.16 -12.72 -13.42
C ASN A 192 1.65 -12.49 -13.21
N ALA A 193 1.13 -12.73 -11.99
CA ALA A 193 -0.26 -12.45 -11.68
C ALA A 193 -0.57 -10.94 -11.74
N VAL A 194 0.37 -10.08 -11.36
CA VAL A 194 0.23 -8.62 -11.53
C VAL A 194 0.04 -8.25 -13.00
N ALA A 195 0.87 -8.81 -13.89
CA ALA A 195 0.76 -8.56 -15.33
C ALA A 195 -0.57 -9.08 -15.92
N GLU A 196 -1.06 -10.24 -15.44
CA GLU A 196 -2.36 -10.79 -15.83
C GLU A 196 -3.52 -9.91 -15.34
N ILE A 197 -3.44 -9.34 -14.14
CA ILE A 197 -4.42 -8.37 -13.64
C ILE A 197 -4.38 -7.10 -14.48
N LEU A 198 -3.21 -6.53 -14.73
CA LEU A 198 -3.08 -5.30 -15.52
C LEU A 198 -3.70 -5.41 -16.92
N THR A 199 -3.73 -6.61 -17.51
CA THR A 199 -4.30 -6.87 -18.84
C THR A 199 -5.70 -7.50 -18.81
N GLY A 200 -6.30 -7.68 -17.63
CA GLY A 200 -7.64 -8.25 -17.50
C GLY A 200 -7.73 -9.76 -17.77
N LYS A 201 -6.60 -10.47 -17.90
CA LYS A 201 -6.60 -11.93 -17.98
C LYS A 201 -7.09 -12.57 -16.68
N VAL A 202 -6.82 -11.90 -15.57
CA VAL A 202 -7.28 -12.26 -14.23
C VAL A 202 -8.01 -11.05 -13.63
N ASN A 203 -9.16 -11.30 -13.03
CA ASN A 203 -9.92 -10.29 -12.32
C ASN A 203 -9.37 -10.10 -10.91
N PRO A 204 -8.99 -8.88 -10.49
CA PRO A 204 -8.55 -8.64 -9.12
C PRO A 204 -9.71 -8.93 -8.14
N SER A 205 -9.38 -9.58 -7.02
CA SER A 205 -10.35 -9.94 -5.98
C SER A 205 -9.84 -9.67 -4.56
N GLY A 206 -8.63 -9.09 -4.45
CA GLY A 206 -8.02 -8.74 -3.17
C GLY A 206 -8.72 -7.58 -2.50
N SER A 207 -8.70 -7.58 -1.17
CA SER A 207 -9.13 -6.48 -0.32
C SER A 207 -7.97 -6.06 0.58
N LEU A 208 -7.86 -4.77 0.86
CA LEU A 208 -6.83 -4.23 1.74
C LEU A 208 -6.95 -4.83 3.15
N VAL A 209 -5.82 -5.21 3.72
CA VAL A 209 -5.71 -5.75 5.09
C VAL A 209 -5.29 -4.70 6.10
N ASP A 210 -5.11 -3.46 5.64
CA ASP A 210 -4.81 -2.29 6.43
C ASP A 210 -5.71 -1.11 6.02
N THR A 211 -5.80 -0.11 6.91
CA THR A 211 -6.34 1.20 6.57
C THR A 211 -5.22 2.06 6.00
N TYR A 212 -5.40 2.57 4.79
CA TYR A 212 -4.46 3.46 4.14
C TYR A 212 -4.88 4.91 4.31
N CYS A 213 -3.99 5.74 4.82
CA CYS A 213 -4.26 7.10 5.22
C CYS A 213 -3.55 8.13 4.34
N TYR A 214 -4.08 9.36 4.36
CA TYR A 214 -3.39 10.53 3.80
C TYR A 214 -2.16 10.91 4.59
N ASP A 215 -2.20 10.67 5.93
CA ASP A 215 -1.07 10.86 6.84
C ASP A 215 -1.02 9.68 7.81
N ASN A 216 0.06 8.92 7.77
CA ASN A 216 0.27 7.77 8.65
C ASN A 216 0.37 8.19 10.12
N PHE A 217 0.78 9.42 10.42
CA PHE A 217 0.81 9.95 11.78
C PHE A 217 -0.57 10.29 12.35
N SER A 218 -1.62 10.11 11.58
CA SER A 218 -3.00 10.18 12.10
C SER A 218 -3.33 9.06 13.10
N ALA A 219 -2.57 7.95 13.10
CA ALA A 219 -2.76 6.83 14.03
C ALA A 219 -1.88 6.95 15.28
N PRO A 220 -2.41 6.66 16.50
CA PRO A 220 -1.63 6.69 17.73
C PRO A 220 -0.42 5.76 17.72
N ALA A 221 -0.52 4.61 17.06
CA ALA A 221 0.56 3.63 16.94
C ALA A 221 1.85 4.21 16.31
N MET A 222 1.71 5.16 15.37
CA MET A 222 2.87 5.78 14.71
C MET A 222 3.70 6.67 15.62
N TRP A 223 3.10 7.25 16.67
CA TRP A 223 3.81 8.16 17.58
C TRP A 223 4.71 7.43 18.58
N ASN A 224 4.39 6.17 18.91
CA ASN A 224 5.14 5.37 19.87
C ASN A 224 5.75 4.12 19.24
N PHE A 225 6.02 4.19 17.95
CA PHE A 225 6.49 3.08 17.13
C PHE A 225 7.92 2.62 17.48
N THR A 226 8.77 3.50 18.06
CA THR A 226 10.14 3.17 18.41
C THR A 226 10.36 3.03 19.92
N PRO A 227 11.40 2.30 20.34
CA PRO A 227 11.80 2.24 21.74
C PRO A 227 12.24 3.61 22.27
N THR A 228 11.73 3.98 23.44
CA THR A 228 12.15 5.16 24.20
C THR A 228 13.23 4.77 25.21
N THR A 229 14.34 5.49 25.25
CA THR A 229 15.39 5.26 26.24
C THR A 229 14.97 5.84 27.59
N TYR A 230 15.21 5.09 28.67
CA TYR A 230 14.95 5.59 30.02
C TYR A 230 15.77 6.83 30.30
N GLU A 231 15.14 7.85 30.88
CA GLU A 231 15.85 9.03 31.37
C GLU A 231 16.88 8.63 32.44
N GLY A 232 18.10 9.12 32.29
CA GLY A 232 19.19 8.79 33.21
C GLY A 232 19.89 7.44 32.95
N TYR A 233 19.55 6.74 31.83
CA TYR A 233 20.34 5.56 31.46
C TYR A 233 21.80 5.92 31.20
N ILE A 234 22.73 5.19 31.85
CA ILE A 234 24.18 5.36 31.69
C ILE A 234 24.73 4.14 30.96
N GLU A 235 25.30 4.35 29.78
CA GLU A 235 25.94 3.28 29.03
C GLU A 235 27.15 2.72 29.76
N GLY A 236 27.18 1.38 29.90
CA GLY A 236 28.22 0.71 30.69
C GLY A 236 27.98 0.73 32.19
N GLY A 237 26.88 1.27 32.69
CA GLY A 237 26.45 1.19 34.09
C GLY A 237 25.88 -0.18 34.48
N ASP A 238 25.28 -0.23 35.66
CA ASP A 238 24.70 -1.48 36.23
C ASP A 238 23.47 -2.02 35.48
N VAL A 239 22.79 -1.19 34.66
CA VAL A 239 21.65 -1.58 33.86
C VAL A 239 22.13 -2.19 32.54
N PRO A 240 21.77 -3.45 32.24
CA PRO A 240 22.16 -4.07 30.99
C PRO A 240 21.66 -3.29 29.76
N ALA A 241 22.46 -3.22 28.71
CA ALA A 241 22.13 -2.49 27.47
C ALA A 241 20.77 -2.92 26.89
N LYS A 242 20.40 -4.18 27.00
CA LYS A 242 19.10 -4.70 26.57
C LYS A 242 17.89 -4.22 27.38
N ALA A 243 18.12 -3.61 28.54
CA ALA A 243 17.09 -3.06 29.42
C ALA A 243 17.08 -1.52 29.43
N LYS A 244 17.78 -0.88 28.50
CA LYS A 244 17.90 0.58 28.42
C LYS A 244 16.68 1.31 27.92
N SER A 245 15.76 0.58 27.30
CA SER A 245 14.61 1.17 26.63
C SER A 245 13.29 0.47 26.95
N TYR A 246 12.21 1.16 26.70
CA TYR A 246 10.84 0.68 26.81
C TYR A 246 10.03 1.12 25.60
N MET A 247 8.88 0.50 25.40
CA MET A 247 7.90 0.87 24.38
C MET A 247 6.54 1.10 25.05
N ILE A 248 5.80 2.08 24.57
CA ILE A 248 4.45 2.40 25.06
C ILE A 248 3.44 2.01 24.00
N TYR A 249 2.54 1.10 24.31
CA TYR A 249 1.41 0.74 23.46
C TYR A 249 0.22 1.67 23.78
N GLN A 250 0.37 2.94 23.43
CA GLN A 250 -0.63 3.98 23.73
C GLN A 250 -1.94 3.76 22.99
N GLU A 251 -1.90 3.11 21.85
CA GLU A 251 -3.05 2.76 21.04
C GLU A 251 -4.02 1.78 21.73
N GLY A 252 -3.55 1.00 22.72
CA GLY A 252 -4.36 0.00 23.41
C GLY A 252 -4.99 -1.00 22.42
N ILE A 253 -6.32 -1.12 22.46
CA ILE A 253 -7.09 -1.97 21.53
C ILE A 253 -7.34 -1.30 20.17
N TYR A 254 -7.02 -0.01 20.02
CA TYR A 254 -7.36 0.81 18.86
C TYR A 254 -6.25 0.76 17.80
N VAL A 255 -6.09 -0.40 17.17
CA VAL A 255 -5.11 -0.64 16.11
C VAL A 255 -5.82 -0.71 14.75
N GLY A 256 -5.25 -0.07 13.73
CA GLY A 256 -5.76 -0.08 12.36
C GLY A 256 -7.21 0.42 12.28
N TYR A 257 -8.08 -0.31 11.59
CA TYR A 257 -9.48 0.08 11.40
C TYR A 257 -10.25 0.30 12.71
N LYS A 258 -9.89 -0.42 13.77
CA LYS A 258 -10.55 -0.23 15.09
C LYS A 258 -10.39 1.19 15.61
N TYR A 259 -9.23 1.82 15.37
CA TYR A 259 -9.03 3.22 15.70
C TYR A 259 -9.91 4.12 14.84
N TYR A 260 -9.79 4.03 13.54
CA TYR A 260 -10.44 4.97 12.61
C TYR A 260 -11.95 4.89 12.66
N GLU A 261 -12.51 3.66 12.71
CA GLU A 261 -13.96 3.45 12.78
C GLU A 261 -14.53 3.89 14.13
N THR A 262 -13.81 3.68 15.24
CA THR A 262 -14.26 4.13 16.56
C THR A 262 -14.24 5.65 16.65
N ARG A 263 -13.20 6.31 16.14
CA ARG A 263 -13.15 7.78 16.09
C ARG A 263 -14.29 8.37 15.26
N TYR A 264 -14.63 7.72 14.16
CA TYR A 264 -15.75 8.13 13.32
C TYR A 264 -17.10 7.95 14.05
N GLU A 265 -17.31 6.83 14.73
CA GLU A 265 -18.51 6.63 15.55
C GLU A 265 -18.62 7.66 16.66
N ASP A 266 -17.54 7.94 17.38
CA ASP A 266 -17.49 8.97 18.42
C ASP A 266 -17.87 10.35 17.88
N PHE A 267 -17.37 10.70 16.70
CA PHE A 267 -17.71 11.96 16.04
C PHE A 267 -19.21 12.02 15.69
N VAL A 268 -19.74 10.97 15.04
CA VAL A 268 -21.14 10.92 14.60
C VAL A 268 -22.12 10.91 15.76
N THR A 269 -21.78 10.21 16.84
CA THR A 269 -22.65 10.09 18.03
C THR A 269 -22.44 11.19 19.06
N GLY A 270 -21.41 12.04 18.88
CA GLY A 270 -21.04 13.08 19.83
C GLY A 270 -20.49 12.52 21.15
N ASN A 271 -19.98 11.30 21.14
CA ASN A 271 -19.33 10.67 22.29
C ASN A 271 -17.82 10.92 22.29
N GLY A 272 -17.17 10.65 23.42
CA GLY A 272 -15.72 10.75 23.53
C GLY A 272 -15.18 12.16 23.28
N ASN A 273 -14.00 12.25 22.69
CA ASN A 273 -13.28 13.49 22.39
C ASN A 273 -12.83 13.56 20.92
N ALA A 274 -13.65 13.06 20.01
CA ALA A 274 -13.31 12.98 18.59
C ALA A 274 -12.99 14.34 17.94
N GLY A 275 -13.49 15.45 18.52
CA GLY A 275 -13.29 16.78 17.96
C GLY A 275 -13.90 16.92 16.56
N ASP A 276 -13.16 17.55 15.65
CA ASP A 276 -13.57 17.76 14.25
C ASP A 276 -13.12 16.60 13.34
N TYR A 277 -13.25 15.37 13.81
CA TYR A 277 -12.77 14.20 13.07
C TYR A 277 -13.51 14.02 11.73
N ALA A 278 -12.84 14.32 10.64
CA ALA A 278 -13.35 14.15 9.28
C ALA A 278 -12.78 12.86 8.66
N TYR A 279 -13.53 11.76 8.74
CA TYR A 279 -13.07 10.45 8.27
C TYR A 279 -12.51 10.48 6.84
N GLY A 280 -13.20 11.16 5.92
CA GLY A 280 -12.80 11.24 4.52
C GLY A 280 -11.53 12.05 4.25
N ASP A 281 -11.10 12.89 5.20
CA ASP A 281 -9.87 13.66 5.10
C ASP A 281 -8.66 12.92 5.72
N ILE A 282 -8.92 11.84 6.45
CA ILE A 282 -7.91 11.06 7.15
C ILE A 282 -7.69 9.72 6.47
N VAL A 283 -8.78 9.00 6.16
CA VAL A 283 -8.74 7.66 5.56
C VAL A 283 -8.90 7.76 4.05
N ALA A 284 -7.84 7.44 3.32
CA ALA A 284 -7.86 7.41 1.86
C ALA A 284 -8.52 6.12 1.33
N TYR A 285 -8.21 4.97 1.93
CA TYR A 285 -8.80 3.68 1.63
C TYR A 285 -8.99 2.88 2.92
N PRO A 286 -10.23 2.52 3.28
CA PRO A 286 -10.50 1.79 4.51
C PRO A 286 -10.02 0.35 4.44
N PHE A 287 -9.86 -0.26 5.60
CA PHE A 287 -9.69 -1.71 5.74
C PHE A 287 -10.79 -2.45 4.96
N GLY A 288 -10.39 -3.47 4.21
CA GLY A 288 -11.32 -4.25 3.40
C GLY A 288 -11.68 -3.62 2.05
N TYR A 289 -11.16 -2.42 1.73
CA TYR A 289 -11.36 -1.82 0.41
C TYR A 289 -10.75 -2.68 -0.69
N GLY A 290 -11.48 -2.86 -1.78
CA GLY A 290 -11.01 -3.57 -2.96
C GLY A 290 -11.90 -3.27 -4.15
N MET A 291 -11.32 -3.35 -5.35
CA MET A 291 -12.03 -3.20 -6.61
C MET A 291 -11.89 -4.46 -7.46
N SER A 292 -12.80 -4.64 -8.39
CA SER A 292 -12.85 -5.75 -9.31
C SER A 292 -13.17 -5.22 -10.70
N TYR A 293 -12.94 -6.00 -11.74
CA TYR A 293 -13.42 -5.73 -13.11
C TYR A 293 -14.86 -6.17 -13.32
N THR A 294 -15.52 -6.67 -12.28
CA THR A 294 -16.94 -7.01 -12.26
C THR A 294 -17.57 -6.48 -10.99
N ASP A 295 -18.88 -6.37 -10.98
CA ASP A 295 -19.65 -5.88 -9.85
C ASP A 295 -20.33 -7.02 -9.09
N PHE A 296 -20.52 -6.81 -7.79
CA PHE A 296 -21.18 -7.76 -6.90
C PHE A 296 -22.26 -7.06 -6.08
N ASP A 297 -23.42 -7.69 -6.01
CA ASP A 297 -24.45 -7.33 -5.06
C ASP A 297 -24.41 -8.29 -3.86
N ILE A 298 -24.54 -7.73 -2.64
CA ILE A 298 -24.64 -8.48 -1.39
C ILE A 298 -26.02 -8.18 -0.81
N SER A 299 -26.85 -9.20 -0.73
CA SER A 299 -28.23 -9.08 -0.29
C SER A 299 -28.65 -10.21 0.65
N ASP A 300 -29.92 -10.20 1.04
CA ASP A 300 -30.59 -11.26 1.80
C ASP A 300 -29.85 -11.68 3.08
N MET A 301 -29.28 -10.69 3.82
CA MET A 301 -28.63 -10.97 5.10
C MET A 301 -29.63 -11.55 6.09
N ASN A 302 -29.28 -12.69 6.69
CA ASN A 302 -30.04 -13.30 7.75
C ASN A 302 -29.10 -13.72 8.89
N VAL A 303 -29.52 -13.48 10.13
CA VAL A 303 -28.77 -13.79 11.35
C VAL A 303 -29.63 -14.69 12.22
N ASN A 304 -29.14 -15.90 12.51
CA ASN A 304 -29.78 -16.86 13.38
C ASN A 304 -28.92 -17.11 14.62
N TYR A 305 -29.52 -16.99 15.79
CA TYR A 305 -28.88 -17.34 17.06
C TYR A 305 -29.23 -18.77 17.47
N ASN A 306 -28.21 -19.58 17.77
CA ASN A 306 -28.35 -20.91 18.31
C ASN A 306 -28.03 -20.89 19.81
N ALA A 307 -29.05 -21.00 20.64
CA ALA A 307 -28.89 -20.95 22.10
C ALA A 307 -28.24 -22.22 22.72
N ALA A 308 -28.12 -23.30 21.95
CA ALA A 308 -27.55 -24.56 22.46
C ALA A 308 -26.02 -24.49 22.54
N ASP A 309 -25.40 -23.73 21.66
CA ASP A 309 -23.94 -23.58 21.56
C ASP A 309 -23.48 -22.12 21.60
N ASP A 310 -24.41 -21.18 21.89
CA ASP A 310 -24.16 -19.72 21.99
C ASP A 310 -23.50 -19.16 20.72
N THR A 311 -23.97 -19.56 19.57
CA THR A 311 -23.43 -19.13 18.27
C THR A 311 -24.39 -18.36 17.43
N TYR A 312 -23.88 -17.48 16.59
CA TYR A 312 -24.63 -16.77 15.54
C TYR A 312 -24.22 -17.30 14.17
N THR A 313 -25.21 -17.66 13.35
CA THR A 313 -25.00 -17.99 11.96
C THR A 313 -25.46 -16.82 11.09
N VAL A 314 -24.53 -16.23 10.36
CA VAL A 314 -24.81 -15.16 9.40
C VAL A 314 -24.78 -15.74 7.98
N THR A 315 -25.83 -15.51 7.23
CA THR A 315 -25.91 -15.88 5.81
C THR A 315 -26.17 -14.64 4.97
N VAL A 316 -25.53 -14.59 3.81
CA VAL A 316 -25.75 -13.54 2.81
C VAL A 316 -25.77 -14.17 1.42
N LYS A 317 -26.45 -13.51 0.49
CA LYS A 317 -26.39 -13.85 -0.92
C LYS A 317 -25.41 -12.91 -1.61
N VAL A 318 -24.44 -13.47 -2.33
CA VAL A 318 -23.51 -12.72 -3.18
C VAL A 318 -23.82 -13.03 -4.62
N THR A 319 -24.15 -12.01 -5.39
CA THR A 319 -24.48 -12.13 -6.82
C THR A 319 -23.47 -11.34 -7.63
N ASN A 320 -22.79 -12.00 -8.58
CA ASN A 320 -22.00 -11.29 -9.57
C ASN A 320 -22.96 -10.68 -10.60
N THR A 321 -22.95 -9.35 -10.72
CA THR A 321 -23.87 -8.59 -11.58
C THR A 321 -23.20 -8.09 -12.86
N GLY A 322 -21.88 -8.31 -13.02
CA GLY A 322 -21.15 -7.96 -14.24
C GLY A 322 -20.81 -9.18 -15.09
N ASP A 323 -20.01 -8.95 -16.12
CA ASP A 323 -19.75 -9.93 -17.20
C ASP A 323 -18.50 -10.78 -16.97
N MET A 324 -17.69 -10.47 -15.96
CA MET A 324 -16.43 -11.19 -15.71
C MET A 324 -16.53 -12.05 -14.45
N ALA A 325 -16.01 -13.27 -14.51
CA ALA A 325 -15.90 -14.12 -13.32
C ALA A 325 -14.97 -13.47 -12.27
N GLY A 326 -15.34 -13.55 -11.00
CA GLY A 326 -14.59 -12.93 -9.92
C GLY A 326 -14.93 -13.52 -8.55
N LYS A 327 -14.25 -13.02 -7.53
CA LYS A 327 -14.49 -13.33 -6.12
C LYS A 327 -14.79 -12.05 -5.35
N LYS A 328 -15.68 -12.16 -4.36
CA LYS A 328 -16.00 -11.05 -3.44
C LYS A 328 -15.75 -11.51 -2.02
N THR A 329 -14.93 -10.78 -1.30
CA THR A 329 -14.77 -10.96 0.14
C THR A 329 -15.98 -10.38 0.85
N VAL A 330 -16.61 -11.19 1.72
CA VAL A 330 -17.65 -10.75 2.64
C VAL A 330 -17.00 -10.61 4.02
N GLN A 331 -17.10 -9.43 4.59
CA GLN A 331 -16.60 -9.15 5.94
C GLN A 331 -17.79 -9.03 6.89
N VAL A 332 -17.74 -9.76 7.98
CA VAL A 332 -18.77 -9.72 9.03
C VAL A 332 -18.19 -9.01 10.24
N TYR A 333 -18.85 -7.96 10.67
CA TYR A 333 -18.45 -7.18 11.84
C TYR A 333 -19.48 -7.29 12.94
N VAL A 334 -19.00 -7.33 14.17
CA VAL A 334 -19.81 -7.26 15.38
C VAL A 334 -19.56 -5.94 16.09
N GLN A 335 -20.63 -5.28 16.50
CA GLN A 335 -20.60 -4.13 17.37
C GLN A 335 -21.04 -4.54 18.78
N SER A 336 -20.17 -4.33 19.76
CA SER A 336 -20.54 -4.51 21.17
C SER A 336 -21.21 -3.24 21.70
N PRO A 337 -22.39 -3.32 22.35
CA PRO A 337 -23.01 -2.14 22.94
C PRO A 337 -22.08 -1.43 23.92
N TYR A 338 -22.01 -0.11 23.83
CA TYR A 338 -21.28 0.71 24.80
C TYR A 338 -22.24 1.19 25.89
N THR A 339 -22.21 0.49 27.03
CA THR A 339 -23.21 0.63 28.09
C THR A 339 -22.82 1.67 29.13
N ASP A 340 -23.76 2.03 30.02
CA ASP A 340 -23.46 2.92 31.16
C ASP A 340 -22.44 2.30 32.13
N TYR A 341 -22.41 0.96 32.23
CA TYR A 341 -21.37 0.28 32.99
C TYR A 341 -19.98 0.53 32.38
N ASP A 342 -19.87 0.42 31.07
CA ASP A 342 -18.61 0.65 30.35
C ASP A 342 -18.11 2.08 30.57
N LYS A 343 -19.00 3.06 30.46
CA LYS A 343 -18.71 4.49 30.70
C LYS A 343 -18.22 4.73 32.11
N GLN A 344 -18.94 4.18 33.12
CA GLN A 344 -18.61 4.37 34.54
C GLN A 344 -17.31 3.70 34.96
N ASN A 345 -16.94 2.61 34.31
CA ASN A 345 -15.77 1.79 34.68
C ASN A 345 -14.58 1.98 33.71
N GLY A 346 -14.67 2.89 32.74
CA GLY A 346 -13.60 3.13 31.78
C GLY A 346 -13.27 1.91 30.91
N VAL A 347 -14.28 1.10 30.59
CA VAL A 347 -14.09 -0.06 29.68
C VAL A 347 -13.95 0.43 28.26
N GLU A 348 -12.88 0.05 27.61
CA GLU A 348 -12.65 0.39 26.20
C GLU A 348 -13.28 -0.67 25.28
N LYS A 349 -13.96 -0.19 24.24
CA LYS A 349 -14.54 -1.01 23.17
C LYS A 349 -14.36 -0.33 21.83
N SER A 350 -13.95 -1.08 20.82
CA SER A 350 -13.98 -0.56 19.45
C SER A 350 -15.40 -0.54 18.91
N ALA A 351 -15.69 0.40 18.02
CA ALA A 351 -16.99 0.52 17.36
C ALA A 351 -17.38 -0.78 16.64
N VAL A 352 -16.42 -1.39 15.97
CA VAL A 352 -16.64 -2.64 15.23
C VAL A 352 -15.44 -3.58 15.39
N SER A 353 -15.69 -4.88 15.35
CA SER A 353 -14.68 -5.92 15.31
C SER A 353 -15.03 -6.95 14.25
N LEU A 354 -14.08 -7.24 13.37
CA LEU A 354 -14.19 -8.32 12.38
C LEU A 354 -14.23 -9.68 13.12
N VAL A 355 -15.13 -10.57 12.72
CA VAL A 355 -15.34 -11.90 13.29
C VAL A 355 -15.07 -13.00 12.28
#